data_775b67ccb25da16b44153a30cc9944b5
#
_entry.id   775b67ccb25da16b44153a30cc9944b5
#
_cell.length_a   1.000
_cell.length_b   1.000
_cell.length_c   1.000
_cell.angle_alpha   90.00
_cell.angle_beta   90.00
_cell.angle_gamma   90.00
#
_symmetry.space_group_name_H-M   'P 1'
#
loop_
_entity.id
_entity.type
_entity.pdbx_description
1 polymer ?
#
loop_
_entity_poly.entity_id
_entity_poly.type
_entity_poly.pdbx_seq_one_letter_code
_entity_poly.pdbx_strand_id
1 'polypeptide(L)'
;MKTESLRRGLAFDSIVWVVPLVVAMILAATMASISAFDAHPDEVHHAAAADYYRTHWLPPKYGDPDAIPSYSFYGTSYLHERDIVYLLAGKWSLAVAPLVGDIHLSYRLFNLALLAAITGAFAWKREARPLLVPLTLSAQVWYVFSYFNADAFALAVAQFAAYQVAVRDSAFNSGITSGSYRGWWRGVLVLGLAIGLLLLSKRNFYVFLAFLAAYLALREAGWRASLGMTLATIVGVGWYFSVPIGAPQWLFACAGLVAISLIGLDCWSQAANPAFRRRVGMLITAGAIGLALFVPRAAYDKYVVENPSNAISSAEATAEIFAADRFKPSQIAEGSADRQLAMRTRGASYVTMLIGGDRWLWTSFESMVGGYGYMKIFSSGRFYALVGVIYLMFVASLVYGATRASDGTARSSLMLAGIFGVLVVLLSSLHSWNSDFQPQGRYFFPALVMLGVAVHDMRGRYPITAPITGILAFVLAAYSFWDAGLGSIEKR
;
A
#
# COMPACT_ATOMS: atom_id res chain seq x y z
N MET A 1 42.99 13.28 -1.66
CA MET A 1 42.37 12.19 -0.86
C MET A 1 40.91 12.42 -0.45
N LYS A 2 40.52 13.51 0.25
CA LYS A 2 39.12 13.75 0.64
C LYS A 2 38.13 13.85 -0.54
N THR A 3 38.51 14.52 -1.63
CA THR A 3 37.66 14.67 -2.83
C THR A 3 37.46 13.37 -3.60
N GLU A 4 38.42 12.47 -3.58
CA GLU A 4 38.36 11.18 -4.30
C GLU A 4 37.56 10.13 -3.52
N SER A 5 37.65 10.12 -2.19
CA SER A 5 36.81 9.29 -1.32
C SER A 5 35.35 9.74 -1.37
N LEU A 6 35.08 11.05 -1.45
CA LEU A 6 33.74 11.59 -1.65
C LEU A 6 33.16 11.18 -3.02
N ARG A 7 33.94 11.25 -4.10
CA ARG A 7 33.51 10.82 -5.44
C ARG A 7 33.24 9.31 -5.49
N ARG A 8 34.05 8.47 -4.85
CA ARG A 8 33.82 7.00 -4.76
C ARG A 8 32.55 6.69 -3.95
N GLY A 9 32.30 7.37 -2.83
CA GLY A 9 31.06 7.25 -2.06
C GLY A 9 29.83 7.69 -2.85
N LEU A 10 29.97 8.75 -3.67
CA LEU A 10 28.92 9.27 -4.55
C LEU A 10 28.54 8.28 -5.68
N ALA A 11 29.55 7.66 -6.29
CA ALA A 11 29.36 6.66 -7.35
C ALA A 11 28.70 5.39 -6.79
N PHE A 12 29.15 4.89 -5.65
CA PHE A 12 28.58 3.72 -5.00
C PHE A 12 27.11 3.90 -4.62
N ASP A 13 26.76 5.01 -3.98
CA ASP A 13 25.37 5.33 -3.63
C ASP A 13 24.47 5.40 -4.88
N SER A 14 24.96 5.97 -5.97
CA SER A 14 24.20 6.02 -7.23
C SER A 14 24.01 4.63 -7.86
N ILE A 15 25.03 3.78 -7.86
CA ILE A 15 24.93 2.42 -8.37
C ILE A 15 23.91 1.60 -7.56
N VAL A 16 23.99 1.67 -6.24
CA VAL A 16 23.11 0.89 -5.33
C VAL A 16 21.64 1.23 -5.50
N TRP A 17 21.30 2.49 -5.80
CA TRP A 17 19.91 2.93 -5.84
C TRP A 17 19.38 3.18 -7.25
N VAL A 18 20.17 3.73 -8.16
CA VAL A 18 19.67 4.15 -9.47
C VAL A 18 19.64 2.98 -10.46
N VAL A 19 20.65 2.12 -10.46
CA VAL A 19 20.68 0.96 -11.38
C VAL A 19 19.51 0.02 -11.15
N PRO A 20 19.16 -0.38 -9.89
CA PRO A 20 17.96 -1.17 -9.63
C PRO A 20 16.68 -0.53 -10.18
N LEU A 21 16.53 0.78 -10.06
CA LEU A 21 15.33 1.48 -10.54
C LEU A 21 15.20 1.45 -12.06
N VAL A 22 16.32 1.65 -12.76
CA VAL A 22 16.34 1.58 -14.25
C VAL A 22 16.00 0.16 -14.71
N VAL A 23 16.57 -0.86 -14.08
CA VAL A 23 16.28 -2.27 -14.41
C VAL A 23 14.82 -2.59 -14.12
N ALA A 24 14.29 -2.22 -12.95
CA ALA A 24 12.89 -2.43 -12.61
C ALA A 24 11.93 -1.76 -13.60
N MET A 25 12.25 -0.53 -14.04
CA MET A 25 11.48 0.20 -15.05
C MET A 25 11.49 -0.51 -16.40
N ILE A 26 12.67 -0.96 -16.87
CA ILE A 26 12.79 -1.68 -18.14
C ILE A 26 12.00 -2.99 -18.08
N LEU A 27 12.13 -3.76 -17.00
CA LEU A 27 11.44 -5.04 -16.85
C LEU A 27 9.91 -4.84 -16.77
N ALA A 28 9.43 -3.86 -15.99
CA ALA A 28 8.01 -3.55 -15.91
C ALA A 28 7.45 -3.06 -17.26
N ALA A 29 8.17 -2.19 -17.97
CA ALA A 29 7.77 -1.72 -19.31
C ALA A 29 7.76 -2.86 -20.34
N THR A 30 8.73 -3.77 -20.29
CA THR A 30 8.76 -4.97 -21.14
C THR A 30 7.54 -5.84 -20.87
N MET A 31 7.23 -6.15 -19.61
CA MET A 31 6.05 -6.93 -19.22
C MET A 31 4.75 -6.26 -19.75
N ALA A 32 4.60 -4.96 -19.52
CA ALA A 32 3.43 -4.19 -19.98
C ALA A 32 3.23 -4.26 -21.50
N SER A 33 4.32 -4.34 -22.26
CA SER A 33 4.29 -4.33 -23.71
C SER A 33 4.03 -5.70 -24.32
N ILE A 34 4.57 -6.78 -23.74
CA ILE A 34 4.52 -8.13 -24.34
C ILE A 34 3.39 -9.01 -23.84
N SER A 35 2.89 -8.79 -22.60
CA SER A 35 1.85 -9.62 -22.03
C SER A 35 0.50 -9.42 -22.72
N ALA A 36 -0.24 -10.52 -22.92
CA ALA A 36 -1.61 -10.48 -23.43
C ALA A 36 -2.51 -9.66 -22.48
N PHE A 37 -3.59 -9.10 -23.03
CA PHE A 37 -4.63 -8.50 -22.19
C PHE A 37 -5.30 -9.58 -21.35
N ASP A 38 -5.56 -9.28 -20.10
CA ASP A 38 -6.11 -10.22 -19.10
C ASP A 38 -5.17 -11.40 -18.72
N ALA A 39 -3.88 -11.34 -19.09
CA ALA A 39 -2.88 -12.26 -18.55
C ALA A 39 -2.57 -12.01 -17.06
N HIS A 40 -3.08 -10.93 -16.50
CA HIS A 40 -2.84 -10.47 -15.13
C HIS A 40 -4.12 -10.50 -14.29
N PRO A 41 -4.00 -10.68 -12.95
CA PRO A 41 -5.17 -10.79 -12.08
C PRO A 41 -6.12 -9.60 -12.21
N ASP A 42 -7.38 -9.90 -12.54
CA ASP A 42 -8.50 -8.95 -12.60
C ASP A 42 -8.32 -7.76 -13.56
N GLU A 43 -7.32 -7.80 -14.47
CA GLU A 43 -7.01 -6.68 -15.36
C GLU A 43 -8.21 -6.27 -16.23
N VAL A 44 -9.01 -7.24 -16.69
CA VAL A 44 -10.24 -6.97 -17.46
C VAL A 44 -11.25 -6.16 -16.66
N HIS A 45 -11.45 -6.48 -15.37
CA HIS A 45 -12.40 -5.78 -14.51
C HIS A 45 -11.87 -4.39 -14.09
N HIS A 46 -10.56 -4.28 -13.88
CA HIS A 46 -9.92 -2.98 -13.66
C HIS A 46 -10.05 -2.07 -14.89
N ALA A 47 -9.81 -2.60 -16.09
CA ALA A 47 -9.94 -1.84 -17.34
C ALA A 47 -11.38 -1.42 -17.59
N ALA A 48 -12.37 -2.31 -17.41
CA ALA A 48 -13.78 -1.99 -17.55
C ALA A 48 -14.25 -0.89 -16.57
N ALA A 49 -13.73 -0.90 -15.34
CA ALA A 49 -14.00 0.17 -14.38
C ALA A 49 -13.41 1.53 -14.84
N ALA A 50 -12.23 1.53 -15.46
CA ALA A 50 -11.66 2.75 -16.02
C ALA A 50 -12.40 3.21 -17.29
N ASP A 51 -12.84 2.28 -18.12
CA ASP A 51 -13.64 2.60 -19.33
C ASP A 51 -14.93 3.32 -18.99
N TYR A 52 -15.65 2.90 -17.95
CA TYR A 52 -16.82 3.63 -17.47
C TYR A 52 -16.50 5.10 -17.21
N TYR A 53 -15.39 5.41 -16.55
CA TYR A 53 -15.01 6.78 -16.24
C TYR A 53 -14.46 7.60 -17.43
N ARG A 54 -14.33 7.04 -18.60
CA ARG A 54 -14.03 7.86 -19.79
C ARG A 54 -15.17 8.84 -20.10
N THR A 55 -16.39 8.40 -19.94
CA THR A 55 -17.61 9.19 -20.20
C THR A 55 -18.24 9.75 -18.93
N HIS A 56 -18.07 9.08 -17.78
CA HIS A 56 -18.68 9.48 -16.52
C HIS A 56 -17.68 10.15 -15.56
N TRP A 57 -18.20 10.96 -14.63
CA TRP A 57 -17.41 11.62 -13.58
C TRP A 57 -17.75 11.10 -12.17
N LEU A 58 -18.92 10.52 -12.00
CA LEU A 58 -19.42 9.99 -10.73
C LEU A 58 -19.54 8.46 -10.81
N PRO A 59 -19.41 7.76 -9.70
CA PRO A 59 -19.63 6.31 -9.70
C PRO A 59 -21.08 5.96 -10.00
N PRO A 60 -21.33 4.78 -10.60
CA PRO A 60 -22.68 4.33 -10.92
C PRO A 60 -23.44 3.94 -9.66
N LYS A 61 -24.78 3.93 -9.75
CA LYS A 61 -25.62 3.20 -8.81
C LYS A 61 -25.45 1.69 -9.01
N TYR A 62 -25.80 0.91 -8.00
CA TYR A 62 -25.90 -0.54 -8.19
C TYR A 62 -26.90 -0.85 -9.30
N GLY A 63 -26.54 -1.80 -10.18
CA GLY A 63 -27.38 -2.20 -11.30
C GLY A 63 -27.44 -1.22 -12.47
N ASP A 64 -26.62 -0.19 -12.49
CA ASP A 64 -26.48 0.73 -13.64
C ASP A 64 -26.09 -0.07 -14.90
N PRO A 65 -26.82 0.04 -16.02
CA PRO A 65 -26.52 -0.69 -17.25
C PRO A 65 -25.10 -0.43 -17.79
N ASP A 66 -24.60 0.80 -17.66
CA ASP A 66 -23.28 1.18 -18.15
C ASP A 66 -22.15 0.57 -17.29
N ALA A 67 -22.47 0.13 -16.07
CA ALA A 67 -21.53 -0.54 -15.17
C ALA A 67 -21.48 -2.07 -15.37
N ILE A 68 -22.43 -2.68 -16.10
CA ILE A 68 -22.52 -4.14 -16.25
C ILE A 68 -21.21 -4.78 -16.74
N PRO A 69 -20.47 -4.22 -17.72
CA PRO A 69 -19.21 -4.80 -18.19
C PRO A 69 -18.12 -4.89 -17.12
N SER A 70 -18.24 -4.13 -16.02
CA SER A 70 -17.25 -4.10 -14.94
C SER A 70 -17.48 -5.13 -13.83
N TYR A 71 -18.63 -5.82 -13.82
CA TYR A 71 -18.91 -6.86 -12.82
C TYR A 71 -18.06 -8.10 -13.04
N SER A 72 -17.39 -8.53 -11.98
CA SER A 72 -16.62 -9.76 -11.94
C SER A 72 -17.53 -10.99 -11.87
N PHE A 73 -16.96 -12.17 -12.00
CA PHE A 73 -17.70 -13.43 -11.78
C PHE A 73 -18.20 -13.61 -10.33
N TYR A 74 -17.74 -12.76 -9.38
CA TYR A 74 -18.33 -12.65 -8.04
C TYR A 74 -19.54 -11.70 -7.97
N GLY A 75 -19.91 -11.04 -9.08
CA GLY A 75 -20.98 -10.05 -9.12
C GLY A 75 -20.62 -8.73 -8.43
N THR A 76 -19.34 -8.46 -8.23
CA THR A 76 -18.82 -7.23 -7.66
C THR A 76 -18.11 -6.40 -8.72
N SER A 77 -18.15 -5.08 -8.60
CA SER A 77 -17.44 -4.16 -9.48
C SER A 77 -16.53 -3.22 -8.69
N TYR A 78 -15.35 -2.97 -9.24
CA TYR A 78 -14.42 -1.97 -8.71
C TYR A 78 -14.97 -0.53 -8.77
N LEU A 79 -16.04 -0.26 -9.54
CA LEU A 79 -16.73 1.03 -9.55
C LEU A 79 -17.42 1.37 -8.22
N HIS A 80 -17.81 0.34 -7.45
CA HIS A 80 -18.42 0.50 -6.13
C HIS A 80 -17.39 0.54 -4.99
N GLU A 81 -16.12 0.29 -5.30
CA GLU A 81 -15.01 0.62 -4.41
C GLU A 81 -14.73 2.13 -4.45
N ARG A 82 -14.10 2.67 -3.39
CA ARG A 82 -13.81 4.12 -3.35
C ARG A 82 -12.55 4.52 -4.11
N ASP A 83 -12.02 3.63 -4.94
CA ASP A 83 -10.75 3.78 -5.61
C ASP A 83 -10.81 4.83 -6.74
N ILE A 84 -10.26 6.01 -6.48
CA ILE A 84 -10.22 7.12 -7.45
C ILE A 84 -9.36 6.83 -8.68
N VAL A 85 -8.51 5.80 -8.62
CA VAL A 85 -7.59 5.43 -9.70
C VAL A 85 -8.32 5.19 -11.02
N TYR A 86 -9.52 4.59 -10.97
CA TYR A 86 -10.29 4.31 -12.20
C TYR A 86 -10.76 5.59 -12.90
N LEU A 87 -11.19 6.60 -12.13
CA LEU A 87 -11.50 7.92 -12.68
C LEU A 87 -10.25 8.56 -13.32
N LEU A 88 -9.12 8.54 -12.61
CA LEU A 88 -7.88 9.15 -13.11
C LEU A 88 -7.36 8.44 -14.37
N ALA A 89 -7.36 7.10 -14.37
CA ALA A 89 -6.92 6.30 -15.52
C ALA A 89 -7.89 6.42 -16.71
N GLY A 90 -9.21 6.46 -16.45
CA GLY A 90 -10.20 6.70 -17.50
C GLY A 90 -10.00 8.05 -18.19
N LYS A 91 -9.77 9.14 -17.43
CA LYS A 91 -9.49 10.46 -17.99
C LYS A 91 -8.10 10.53 -18.66
N TRP A 92 -7.08 9.87 -18.11
CA TRP A 92 -5.77 9.70 -18.75
C TRP A 92 -5.88 9.03 -20.13
N SER A 93 -6.69 7.97 -20.24
CA SER A 93 -6.84 7.22 -21.49
C SER A 93 -7.41 8.07 -22.63
N LEU A 94 -8.22 9.09 -22.35
CA LEU A 94 -8.73 10.01 -23.37
C LEU A 94 -7.61 10.74 -24.12
N ALA A 95 -6.51 11.04 -23.42
CA ALA A 95 -5.36 11.70 -24.01
C ALA A 95 -4.33 10.72 -24.61
N VAL A 96 -4.13 9.56 -23.96
CA VAL A 96 -3.02 8.67 -24.31
C VAL A 96 -3.42 7.56 -25.29
N ALA A 97 -4.64 7.01 -25.22
CA ALA A 97 -5.07 5.94 -26.11
C ALA A 97 -5.01 6.35 -27.61
N PRO A 98 -5.37 7.57 -28.03
CA PRO A 98 -5.20 7.99 -29.42
C PRO A 98 -3.73 8.04 -29.89
N LEU A 99 -2.78 8.24 -28.95
CA LEU A 99 -1.36 8.32 -29.28
C LEU A 99 -0.73 6.94 -29.46
N VAL A 100 -1.21 5.93 -28.70
CA VAL A 100 -0.63 4.58 -28.73
C VAL A 100 -1.46 3.59 -29.55
N GLY A 101 -2.66 3.95 -29.97
CA GLY A 101 -3.56 3.10 -30.78
C GLY A 101 -4.17 1.91 -30.02
N ASP A 102 -3.96 1.81 -28.71
CA ASP A 102 -4.42 0.71 -27.84
C ASP A 102 -4.87 1.26 -26.48
N ILE A 103 -6.14 1.04 -26.15
CA ILE A 103 -6.72 1.54 -24.91
C ILE A 103 -6.17 0.79 -23.68
N HIS A 104 -6.00 -0.52 -23.77
CA HIS A 104 -5.49 -1.33 -22.66
C HIS A 104 -4.03 -0.99 -22.37
N LEU A 105 -3.22 -0.76 -23.42
CA LEU A 105 -1.87 -0.26 -23.26
C LEU A 105 -1.87 1.13 -22.59
N SER A 106 -2.83 1.99 -22.91
CA SER A 106 -2.93 3.31 -22.27
C SER A 106 -3.13 3.23 -20.75
N TYR A 107 -3.90 2.25 -20.27
CA TYR A 107 -4.06 1.99 -18.82
C TYR A 107 -2.78 1.45 -18.18
N ARG A 108 -2.08 0.54 -18.85
CA ARG A 108 -0.75 0.07 -18.36
C ARG A 108 0.26 1.19 -18.30
N LEU A 109 0.25 2.10 -19.29
CA LEU A 109 1.09 3.29 -19.32
C LEU A 109 0.78 4.25 -18.17
N PHE A 110 -0.46 4.32 -17.68
CA PHE A 110 -0.78 5.08 -16.47
C PHE A 110 0.01 4.57 -15.26
N ASN A 111 0.02 3.27 -15.02
CA ASN A 111 0.79 2.68 -13.93
C ASN A 111 2.31 2.83 -14.13
N LEU A 112 2.82 2.67 -15.35
CA LEU A 112 4.23 2.92 -15.66
C LEU A 112 4.62 4.39 -15.46
N ALA A 113 3.73 5.34 -15.78
CA ALA A 113 3.97 6.76 -15.52
C ALA A 113 4.06 7.06 -14.01
N LEU A 114 3.25 6.40 -13.18
CA LEU A 114 3.37 6.47 -11.72
C LEU A 114 4.73 5.94 -11.24
N LEU A 115 5.16 4.78 -11.75
CA LEU A 115 6.48 4.23 -11.45
C LEU A 115 7.61 5.18 -11.86
N ALA A 116 7.52 5.74 -13.09
CA ALA A 116 8.50 6.71 -13.59
C ALA A 116 8.56 7.98 -12.73
N ALA A 117 7.40 8.49 -12.29
CA ALA A 117 7.32 9.67 -11.45
C ALA A 117 8.00 9.45 -10.08
N ILE A 118 7.73 8.30 -9.43
CA ILE A 118 8.35 7.97 -8.14
C ILE A 118 9.85 7.76 -8.31
N THR A 119 10.24 6.91 -9.26
CA THR A 119 11.65 6.57 -9.47
C THR A 119 12.47 7.80 -9.85
N GLY A 120 11.93 8.65 -10.75
CA GLY A 120 12.57 9.89 -11.16
C GLY A 120 12.72 10.88 -10.00
N ALA A 121 11.64 11.14 -9.25
CA ALA A 121 11.66 12.06 -8.13
C ALA A 121 12.64 11.63 -7.02
N PHE A 122 12.65 10.34 -6.67
CA PHE A 122 13.46 9.82 -5.56
C PHE A 122 14.91 9.56 -5.97
N ALA A 123 15.17 9.13 -7.21
CA ALA A 123 16.53 9.00 -7.72
C ALA A 123 17.26 10.35 -7.75
N TRP A 124 16.54 11.41 -8.13
CA TRP A 124 17.06 12.78 -8.16
C TRP A 124 17.44 13.28 -6.77
N LYS A 125 16.59 12.99 -5.78
CA LYS A 125 16.76 13.39 -4.38
C LYS A 125 17.49 12.31 -3.57
N ARG A 126 18.81 12.46 -3.38
CA ARG A 126 19.63 11.46 -2.64
C ARG A 126 19.07 11.11 -1.26
N GLU A 127 18.47 12.08 -0.57
CA GLU A 127 17.85 11.86 0.72
C GLU A 127 16.65 10.92 0.65
N ALA A 128 15.91 10.92 -0.46
CA ALA A 128 14.72 10.10 -0.64
C ALA A 128 15.03 8.66 -1.10
N ARG A 129 16.24 8.37 -1.59
CA ARG A 129 16.60 7.05 -2.14
C ARG A 129 16.28 5.87 -1.22
N PRO A 130 16.51 5.93 0.11
CA PRO A 130 16.15 4.83 0.99
C PRO A 130 14.64 4.51 1.02
N LEU A 131 13.78 5.47 0.66
CA LEU A 131 12.33 5.22 0.52
C LEU A 131 11.99 4.28 -0.65
N LEU A 132 12.96 3.99 -1.54
CA LEU A 132 12.81 3.06 -2.66
C LEU A 132 13.01 1.59 -2.29
N VAL A 133 13.18 1.28 -1.00
CA VAL A 133 13.29 -0.10 -0.48
C VAL A 133 12.21 -1.04 -1.04
N PRO A 134 10.92 -0.66 -1.17
CA PRO A 134 9.92 -1.53 -1.80
C PRO A 134 10.32 -1.98 -3.21
N LEU A 135 10.86 -1.06 -4.02
CA LEU A 135 11.31 -1.33 -5.40
C LEU A 135 12.59 -2.17 -5.48
N THR A 136 13.37 -2.25 -4.40
CA THR A 136 14.60 -3.05 -4.40
C THR A 136 14.40 -4.45 -3.83
N LEU A 137 13.38 -4.66 -3.00
CA LEU A 137 13.16 -5.93 -2.33
C LEU A 137 12.20 -6.87 -3.07
N SER A 138 11.27 -6.37 -3.88
CA SER A 138 10.18 -7.20 -4.38
C SER A 138 9.91 -7.01 -5.87
N ALA A 139 10.03 -8.09 -6.64
CA ALA A 139 9.61 -8.14 -8.03
C ALA A 139 8.09 -7.96 -8.18
N GLN A 140 7.30 -8.36 -7.17
CA GLN A 140 5.85 -8.15 -7.17
C GLN A 140 5.47 -6.66 -7.22
N VAL A 141 6.31 -5.79 -6.65
CA VAL A 141 6.12 -4.34 -6.75
C VAL A 141 6.24 -3.89 -8.22
N TRP A 142 7.22 -4.37 -8.97
CA TRP A 142 7.35 -4.04 -10.41
C TRP A 142 6.21 -4.62 -11.21
N TYR A 143 5.77 -5.82 -10.85
CA TYR A 143 4.67 -6.50 -11.50
C TYR A 143 3.37 -5.72 -11.43
N VAL A 144 3.00 -5.18 -10.26
CA VAL A 144 1.76 -4.37 -10.16
C VAL A 144 1.83 -3.05 -10.93
N PHE A 145 3.03 -2.53 -11.21
CA PHE A 145 3.18 -1.39 -12.12
C PHE A 145 3.15 -1.76 -13.61
N SER A 146 3.31 -3.05 -13.94
CA SER A 146 3.37 -3.50 -15.34
C SER A 146 2.01 -3.79 -15.98
N TYR A 147 0.94 -3.88 -15.20
CA TYR A 147 -0.42 -4.06 -15.69
C TYR A 147 -1.38 -3.10 -14.96
N PHE A 148 -2.58 -2.94 -15.49
CA PHE A 148 -3.52 -1.99 -14.88
C PHE A 148 -4.23 -2.58 -13.67
N ASN A 149 -4.04 -1.95 -12.51
CA ASN A 149 -4.66 -2.28 -11.23
C ASN A 149 -4.60 -1.08 -10.28
N ALA A 150 -5.33 -1.14 -9.17
CA ALA A 150 -5.37 -0.04 -8.19
C ALA A 150 -4.22 -0.07 -7.17
N ASP A 151 -3.52 -1.19 -7.00
CA ASP A 151 -2.43 -1.31 -6.01
C ASP A 151 -1.23 -0.41 -6.36
N ALA A 152 -0.93 -0.28 -7.67
CA ALA A 152 0.14 0.60 -8.17
C ALA A 152 -0.08 2.06 -7.76
N PHE A 153 -1.31 2.57 -7.91
CA PHE A 153 -1.66 3.93 -7.52
C PHE A 153 -1.55 4.14 -6.00
N ALA A 154 -2.12 3.24 -5.22
CA ALA A 154 -2.08 3.33 -3.75
C ALA A 154 -0.63 3.29 -3.23
N LEU A 155 0.22 2.42 -3.78
CA LEU A 155 1.64 2.34 -3.46
C LEU A 155 2.39 3.63 -3.84
N ALA A 156 2.10 4.18 -5.02
CA ALA A 156 2.69 5.43 -5.49
C ALA A 156 2.38 6.60 -4.54
N VAL A 157 1.11 6.75 -4.17
CA VAL A 157 0.67 7.80 -3.25
C VAL A 157 1.23 7.57 -1.84
N ALA A 158 1.32 6.32 -1.36
CA ALA A 158 1.93 6.00 -0.08
C ALA A 158 3.41 6.37 -0.04
N GLN A 159 4.17 6.06 -1.08
CA GLN A 159 5.58 6.48 -1.19
C GLN A 159 5.73 8.00 -1.25
N PHE A 160 4.84 8.68 -1.98
CA PHE A 160 4.82 10.14 -2.01
C PHE A 160 4.51 10.74 -0.64
N ALA A 161 3.54 10.19 0.12
CA ALA A 161 3.25 10.62 1.48
C ALA A 161 4.44 10.37 2.43
N ALA A 162 5.10 9.19 2.32
CA ALA A 162 6.33 8.89 3.04
C ALA A 162 7.43 9.93 2.75
N TYR A 163 7.61 10.31 1.49
CA TYR A 163 8.54 11.37 1.09
C TYR A 163 8.21 12.70 1.78
N GLN A 164 6.93 13.12 1.78
CA GLN A 164 6.54 14.37 2.41
C GLN A 164 6.85 14.42 3.90
N VAL A 165 6.73 13.30 4.57
CA VAL A 165 6.90 13.20 6.02
C VAL A 165 8.35 12.95 6.42
N ALA A 166 9.07 12.07 5.71
CA ALA A 166 10.43 11.66 6.09
C ALA A 166 11.52 12.62 5.61
N VAL A 167 11.40 13.14 4.36
CA VAL A 167 12.49 13.91 3.73
C VAL A 167 12.48 15.36 4.17
N ARG A 168 13.63 15.86 4.62
CA ARG A 168 13.76 17.18 5.28
C ARG A 168 13.37 18.34 4.36
N ASP A 169 13.73 18.32 3.09
CA ASP A 169 13.44 19.38 2.11
C ASP A 169 12.17 19.11 1.27
N SER A 170 11.28 18.21 1.74
CA SER A 170 9.95 18.02 1.19
C SER A 170 9.10 19.30 1.30
N ALA A 171 8.01 19.38 0.53
CA ALA A 171 7.12 20.54 0.62
C ALA A 171 6.52 20.68 2.03
N PHE A 172 6.17 19.58 2.68
CA PHE A 172 5.61 19.58 4.03
C PHE A 172 6.65 20.03 5.07
N ASN A 173 7.82 19.40 5.13
CA ASN A 173 8.85 19.75 6.13
C ASN A 173 9.43 21.16 5.89
N SER A 174 9.63 21.56 4.62
CA SER A 174 10.04 22.93 4.28
C SER A 174 8.97 23.97 4.68
N GLY A 175 7.69 23.62 4.56
CA GLY A 175 6.58 24.46 5.02
C GLY A 175 6.61 24.72 6.53
N ILE A 176 7.07 23.73 7.32
CA ILE A 176 7.26 23.86 8.76
C ILE A 176 8.37 24.88 9.08
N THR A 177 9.50 24.77 8.37
CA THR A 177 10.73 25.51 8.68
C THR A 177 10.79 26.91 8.06
N SER A 178 10.14 27.14 6.91
CA SER A 178 10.24 28.37 6.13
C SER A 178 9.67 29.62 6.83
N GLY A 179 8.84 29.48 7.86
CA GLY A 179 8.15 30.61 8.51
C GLY A 179 7.11 31.33 7.61
N SER A 180 7.10 31.08 6.29
CA SER A 180 6.25 31.77 5.33
C SER A 180 4.83 31.18 5.26
N TYR A 181 3.84 32.02 5.00
CA TYR A 181 2.45 31.61 4.78
C TYR A 181 2.30 30.73 3.52
N ARG A 182 2.98 31.11 2.43
CA ARG A 182 2.97 30.34 1.16
C ARG A 182 3.59 28.97 1.33
N GLY A 183 4.71 28.85 2.05
CA GLY A 183 5.35 27.55 2.34
C GLY A 183 4.45 26.67 3.21
N TRP A 184 3.77 27.24 4.18
CA TRP A 184 2.81 26.56 5.05
C TRP A 184 1.68 25.93 4.24
N TRP A 185 0.97 26.72 3.39
CA TRP A 185 -0.12 26.23 2.57
C TRP A 185 0.32 25.18 1.55
N ARG A 186 1.47 25.38 0.91
CA ARG A 186 2.04 24.39 -0.01
C ARG A 186 2.25 23.05 0.69
N GLY A 187 2.84 23.04 1.88
CA GLY A 187 3.07 21.82 2.65
C GLY A 187 1.76 21.13 3.06
N VAL A 188 0.80 21.90 3.55
CA VAL A 188 -0.52 21.43 3.98
C VAL A 188 -1.31 20.82 2.81
N LEU A 189 -1.36 21.52 1.66
CA LEU A 189 -2.07 21.04 0.46
C LEU A 189 -1.45 19.76 -0.06
N VAL A 190 -0.13 19.69 -0.17
CA VAL A 190 0.54 18.51 -0.73
C VAL A 190 0.34 17.27 0.14
N LEU A 191 0.50 17.39 1.46
CA LEU A 191 0.25 16.27 2.38
C LEU A 191 -1.23 15.95 2.48
N GLY A 192 -2.11 16.94 2.54
CA GLY A 192 -3.55 16.75 2.60
C GLY A 192 -4.11 16.04 1.36
N LEU A 193 -3.64 16.40 0.16
CA LEU A 193 -3.96 15.69 -1.07
C LEU A 193 -3.48 14.24 -1.02
N ALA A 194 -2.25 13.99 -0.55
CA ALA A 194 -1.74 12.62 -0.42
C ALA A 194 -2.59 11.77 0.55
N ILE A 195 -2.99 12.34 1.69
CA ILE A 195 -3.90 11.68 2.65
C ILE A 195 -5.25 11.39 2.00
N GLY A 196 -5.86 12.37 1.33
CA GLY A 196 -7.16 12.21 0.67
C GLY A 196 -7.13 11.15 -0.44
N LEU A 197 -6.08 11.15 -1.27
CA LEU A 197 -5.88 10.14 -2.31
C LEU A 197 -5.67 8.74 -1.72
N LEU A 198 -4.98 8.60 -0.58
CA LEU A 198 -4.86 7.31 0.11
C LEU A 198 -6.20 6.84 0.70
N LEU A 199 -6.99 7.74 1.26
CA LEU A 199 -8.34 7.41 1.74
C LEU A 199 -9.29 7.02 0.60
N LEU A 200 -9.06 7.55 -0.61
CA LEU A 200 -9.76 7.22 -1.85
C LEU A 200 -9.02 6.15 -2.68
N SER A 201 -8.28 5.25 -2.04
CA SER A 201 -7.58 4.15 -2.67
C SER A 201 -7.72 2.86 -1.85
N LYS A 202 -6.94 1.83 -2.14
CA LYS A 202 -7.00 0.51 -1.51
C LYS A 202 -6.96 0.57 0.02
N ARG A 203 -7.95 -0.05 0.68
CA ARG A 203 -8.15 -0.01 2.16
C ARG A 203 -6.98 -0.59 2.95
N ASN A 204 -6.21 -1.53 2.39
CA ASN A 204 -5.02 -2.06 3.04
C ASN A 204 -3.96 -1.00 3.35
N PHE A 205 -3.96 0.15 2.63
CA PHE A 205 -3.08 1.29 2.90
C PHE A 205 -3.54 2.18 4.07
N TYR A 206 -4.72 1.97 4.65
CA TYR A 206 -5.16 2.73 5.84
C TYR A 206 -4.25 2.47 7.06
N VAL A 207 -3.68 1.26 7.15
CA VAL A 207 -2.67 0.93 8.18
C VAL A 207 -1.41 1.80 8.01
N PHE A 208 -1.04 2.12 6.78
CA PHE A 208 0.06 3.04 6.50
C PHE A 208 -0.24 4.48 6.94
N LEU A 209 -1.48 4.97 6.77
CA LEU A 209 -1.88 6.27 7.32
C LEU A 209 -1.77 6.31 8.85
N ALA A 210 -2.20 5.25 9.52
CA ALA A 210 -2.05 5.12 10.97
C ALA A 210 -0.56 5.07 11.39
N PHE A 211 0.29 4.35 10.65
CA PHE A 211 1.73 4.38 10.83
C PHE A 211 2.30 5.80 10.67
N LEU A 212 1.91 6.54 9.62
CA LEU A 212 2.36 7.91 9.43
C LEU A 212 1.98 8.82 10.60
N ALA A 213 0.76 8.67 11.14
CA ALA A 213 0.33 9.42 12.31
C ALA A 213 1.18 9.09 13.55
N ALA A 214 1.45 7.81 13.82
CA ALA A 214 2.31 7.38 14.92
C ALA A 214 3.78 7.82 14.72
N TYR A 215 4.29 7.76 13.49
CA TYR A 215 5.63 8.22 13.14
C TYR A 215 5.78 9.74 13.31
N LEU A 216 4.80 10.52 12.87
CA LEU A 216 4.78 11.97 13.09
C LEU A 216 4.68 12.31 14.58
N ALA A 217 3.86 11.59 15.34
CA ALA A 217 3.79 11.73 16.80
C ALA A 217 5.15 11.46 17.46
N LEU A 218 5.88 10.42 17.00
CA LEU A 218 7.24 10.12 17.47
C LEU A 218 8.21 11.28 17.23
N ARG A 219 8.19 11.86 16.04
CA ARG A 219 9.12 12.92 15.67
C ARG A 219 8.83 14.26 16.30
N GLU A 220 7.55 14.59 16.50
CA GLU A 220 7.11 15.93 16.83
C GLU A 220 6.74 16.09 18.32
N ALA A 221 6.17 15.07 18.92
CA ALA A 221 5.70 15.11 20.31
C ALA A 221 6.55 14.24 21.25
N GLY A 222 6.88 13.03 20.82
CA GLY A 222 7.70 12.10 21.59
C GLY A 222 7.18 10.66 21.55
N TRP A 223 7.90 9.77 22.27
CA TRP A 223 7.61 8.34 22.23
C TRP A 223 6.25 7.96 22.84
N ARG A 224 5.78 8.70 23.87
CA ARG A 224 4.48 8.44 24.50
C ARG A 224 3.33 8.73 23.54
N ALA A 225 3.39 9.86 22.83
CA ALA A 225 2.40 10.20 21.83
C ALA A 225 2.38 9.16 20.69
N SER A 226 3.54 8.70 20.24
CA SER A 226 3.65 7.62 19.24
C SER A 226 3.05 6.31 19.76
N LEU A 227 3.36 5.93 20.97
CA LEU A 227 2.76 4.74 21.61
C LEU A 227 1.25 4.88 21.74
N GLY A 228 0.76 6.05 22.14
CA GLY A 228 -0.67 6.37 22.21
C GLY A 228 -1.35 6.21 20.84
N MET A 229 -0.78 6.74 19.77
CA MET A 229 -1.31 6.58 18.40
C MET A 229 -1.30 5.12 17.95
N THR A 230 -0.25 4.37 18.28
CA THR A 230 -0.15 2.93 17.98
C THR A 230 -1.23 2.15 18.73
N LEU A 231 -1.41 2.41 20.02
CA LEU A 231 -2.46 1.79 20.85
C LEU A 231 -3.86 2.17 20.33
N ALA A 232 -4.10 3.43 19.97
CA ALA A 232 -5.37 3.85 19.39
C ALA A 232 -5.70 3.08 18.11
N THR A 233 -4.68 2.84 17.26
CA THR A 233 -4.85 2.03 16.04
C THR A 233 -5.19 0.58 16.39
N ILE A 234 -4.45 -0.06 17.31
CA ILE A 234 -4.69 -1.44 17.75
C ILE A 234 -6.08 -1.56 18.37
N VAL A 235 -6.48 -0.59 19.20
CA VAL A 235 -7.82 -0.53 19.81
C VAL A 235 -8.91 -0.42 18.75
N GLY A 236 -8.76 0.49 17.77
CA GLY A 236 -9.73 0.65 16.70
C GLY A 236 -9.89 -0.61 15.84
N VAL A 237 -8.78 -1.25 15.49
CA VAL A 237 -8.77 -2.53 14.78
C VAL A 237 -9.39 -3.65 15.64
N GLY A 238 -8.96 -3.76 16.90
CA GLY A 238 -9.48 -4.75 17.84
C GLY A 238 -10.99 -4.59 18.05
N TRP A 239 -11.47 -3.36 18.20
CA TRP A 239 -12.89 -3.06 18.31
C TRP A 239 -13.66 -3.57 17.08
N TYR A 240 -13.19 -3.24 15.86
CA TYR A 240 -13.83 -3.68 14.62
C TYR A 240 -13.98 -5.20 14.54
N PHE A 241 -12.93 -5.96 14.92
CA PHE A 241 -12.95 -7.42 14.89
C PHE A 241 -13.56 -8.06 16.14
N SER A 242 -13.71 -7.34 17.27
CA SER A 242 -14.23 -7.88 18.52
C SER A 242 -15.75 -8.07 18.51
N VAL A 243 -16.46 -7.24 17.77
CA VAL A 243 -17.93 -7.31 17.70
C VAL A 243 -18.42 -8.69 17.25
N PRO A 244 -17.83 -9.31 16.21
CA PRO A 244 -18.22 -10.66 15.80
C PRO A 244 -17.84 -11.79 16.77
N ILE A 245 -16.83 -11.57 17.65
CA ILE A 245 -16.34 -12.60 18.57
C ILE A 245 -16.78 -12.38 20.02
N GLY A 246 -17.60 -11.37 20.30
CA GLY A 246 -18.16 -11.09 21.63
C GLY A 246 -17.13 -10.68 22.68
N ALA A 247 -15.99 -10.10 22.29
CA ALA A 247 -14.97 -9.65 23.22
C ALA A 247 -15.45 -8.49 24.09
N PRO A 248 -14.99 -8.37 25.36
CA PRO A 248 -15.45 -7.32 26.28
C PRO A 248 -15.07 -5.93 25.80
N GLN A 249 -16.06 -5.14 25.38
CA GLN A 249 -15.83 -3.81 24.80
C GLN A 249 -15.20 -2.81 25.77
N TRP A 250 -15.40 -2.99 27.10
CA TRP A 250 -14.79 -2.13 28.11
C TRP A 250 -13.25 -2.18 28.08
N LEU A 251 -12.63 -3.32 27.72
CA LEU A 251 -11.18 -3.41 27.57
C LEU A 251 -10.65 -2.44 26.52
N PHE A 252 -11.34 -2.35 25.39
CA PHE A 252 -10.96 -1.41 24.30
C PHE A 252 -11.19 0.03 24.72
N ALA A 253 -12.26 0.31 25.48
CA ALA A 253 -12.51 1.64 26.02
C ALA A 253 -11.40 2.08 27.00
N CYS A 254 -10.99 1.21 27.93
CA CYS A 254 -9.88 1.49 28.83
C CYS A 254 -8.56 1.70 28.09
N ALA A 255 -8.24 0.85 27.11
CA ALA A 255 -7.04 1.01 26.31
C ALA A 255 -7.07 2.30 25.47
N GLY A 256 -8.24 2.70 24.96
CA GLY A 256 -8.46 3.98 24.27
C GLY A 256 -8.21 5.18 25.18
N LEU A 257 -8.68 5.15 26.43
CA LEU A 257 -8.40 6.19 27.43
C LEU A 257 -6.88 6.30 27.73
N VAL A 258 -6.19 5.17 27.85
CA VAL A 258 -4.72 5.16 28.02
C VAL A 258 -4.04 5.79 26.79
N ALA A 259 -4.47 5.43 25.59
CA ALA A 259 -3.94 5.99 24.34
C ALA A 259 -4.11 7.53 24.29
N ILE A 260 -5.30 8.02 24.58
CA ILE A 260 -5.61 9.46 24.61
C ILE A 260 -4.76 10.16 25.70
N SER A 261 -4.61 9.55 26.87
CA SER A 261 -3.80 10.13 27.97
C SER A 261 -2.33 10.24 27.57
N LEU A 262 -1.75 9.22 26.93
CA LEU A 262 -0.36 9.24 26.45
C LEU A 262 -0.14 10.35 25.41
N ILE A 263 -1.05 10.49 24.45
CA ILE A 263 -1.00 11.57 23.45
C ILE A 263 -1.12 12.92 24.12
N GLY A 264 -2.09 13.07 25.03
CA GLY A 264 -2.36 14.31 25.76
C GLY A 264 -1.17 14.78 26.58
N LEU A 265 -0.48 13.89 27.32
CA LEU A 265 0.68 14.22 28.16
C LEU A 265 1.84 14.81 27.33
N ASP A 266 2.19 14.16 26.20
CA ASP A 266 3.28 14.67 25.34
C ASP A 266 2.88 15.96 24.63
N CYS A 267 1.64 16.04 24.12
CA CYS A 267 1.13 17.25 23.49
C CYS A 267 1.08 18.44 24.49
N TRP A 268 0.64 18.17 25.72
CA TRP A 268 0.62 19.19 26.80
C TRP A 268 2.02 19.70 27.11
N SER A 269 3.00 18.80 27.23
CA SER A 269 4.40 19.19 27.51
C SER A 269 5.02 20.09 26.44
N GLN A 270 4.56 19.96 25.19
CA GLN A 270 5.03 20.73 24.03
C GLN A 270 4.13 21.93 23.69
N ALA A 271 2.97 22.09 24.37
CA ALA A 271 1.96 23.08 24.00
C ALA A 271 2.45 24.54 24.04
N ALA A 272 3.43 24.87 24.86
CA ALA A 272 4.05 26.19 24.92
C ALA A 272 5.00 26.47 23.73
N ASN A 273 5.49 25.44 23.02
CA ASN A 273 6.42 25.58 21.91
C ASN A 273 5.69 26.07 20.63
N PRO A 274 6.00 27.28 20.11
CA PRO A 274 5.33 27.80 18.91
C PRO A 274 5.56 26.94 17.66
N ALA A 275 6.75 26.33 17.54
CA ALA A 275 7.06 25.45 16.40
C ALA A 275 6.21 24.19 16.45
N PHE A 276 6.01 23.61 17.63
CA PHE A 276 5.11 22.46 17.83
C PHE A 276 3.66 22.80 17.44
N ARG A 277 3.12 23.92 17.95
CA ARG A 277 1.77 24.38 17.60
C ARG A 277 1.59 24.57 16.10
N ARG A 278 2.59 25.15 15.41
CA ARG A 278 2.56 25.32 13.95
C ARG A 278 2.51 23.98 13.23
N ARG A 279 3.31 22.99 13.66
CA ARG A 279 3.34 21.64 13.08
C ARG A 279 2.02 20.91 13.28
N VAL A 280 1.48 20.92 14.48
CA VAL A 280 0.18 20.34 14.79
C VAL A 280 -0.93 21.00 13.96
N GLY A 281 -0.92 22.32 13.83
CA GLY A 281 -1.84 23.05 12.96
C GLY A 281 -1.74 22.61 11.50
N MET A 282 -0.51 22.40 10.97
CA MET A 282 -0.32 21.87 9.62
C MET A 282 -0.89 20.45 9.46
N LEU A 283 -0.68 19.58 10.44
CA LEU A 283 -1.16 18.19 10.40
C LEU A 283 -2.69 18.13 10.47
N ILE A 284 -3.31 18.90 11.36
CA ILE A 284 -4.77 18.98 11.48
C ILE A 284 -5.36 19.51 10.17
N THR A 285 -4.79 20.56 9.59
CA THR A 285 -5.29 21.15 8.35
C THR A 285 -5.08 20.19 7.15
N ALA A 286 -3.94 19.50 7.07
CA ALA A 286 -3.72 18.47 6.06
C ALA A 286 -4.71 17.30 6.20
N GLY A 287 -4.96 16.84 7.43
CA GLY A 287 -5.99 15.85 7.71
C GLY A 287 -7.39 16.31 7.30
N ALA A 288 -7.75 17.57 7.60
CA ALA A 288 -9.04 18.16 7.20
C ALA A 288 -9.19 18.24 5.67
N ILE A 289 -8.13 18.58 4.94
CA ILE A 289 -8.12 18.54 3.46
C ILE A 289 -8.31 17.10 2.95
N GLY A 290 -7.61 16.14 3.54
CA GLY A 290 -7.77 14.72 3.19
C GLY A 290 -9.20 14.24 3.41
N LEU A 291 -9.81 14.60 4.53
CA LEU A 291 -11.21 14.29 4.83
C LEU A 291 -12.18 15.03 3.91
N ALA A 292 -11.88 16.28 3.53
CA ALA A 292 -12.71 17.06 2.60
C ALA A 292 -12.76 16.41 1.19
N LEU A 293 -11.73 15.64 0.81
CA LEU A 293 -11.76 14.83 -0.41
C LEU A 293 -12.54 13.52 -0.23
N PHE A 294 -12.38 12.87 0.92
CA PHE A 294 -12.96 11.55 1.19
C PHE A 294 -14.45 11.60 1.54
N VAL A 295 -14.87 12.53 2.41
CA VAL A 295 -16.23 12.58 2.97
C VAL A 295 -17.30 12.76 1.90
N PRO A 296 -17.15 13.65 0.88
CA PRO A 296 -18.14 13.78 -0.18
C PRO A 296 -18.33 12.48 -0.96
N ARG A 297 -17.24 11.73 -1.24
CA ARG A 297 -17.35 10.44 -1.92
C ARG A 297 -18.05 9.41 -1.04
N ALA A 298 -17.68 9.31 0.23
CA ALA A 298 -18.34 8.39 1.17
C ALA A 298 -19.83 8.71 1.36
N ALA A 299 -20.18 9.99 1.41
CA ALA A 299 -21.58 10.43 1.47
C ALA A 299 -22.34 10.08 0.18
N TYR A 300 -21.73 10.31 -0.98
CA TYR A 300 -22.32 9.93 -2.27
C TYR A 300 -22.58 8.42 -2.35
N ASP A 301 -21.61 7.59 -1.96
CA ASP A 301 -21.77 6.14 -1.93
C ASP A 301 -22.96 5.75 -1.06
N LYS A 302 -23.04 6.29 0.17
CA LYS A 302 -24.10 5.92 1.12
C LYS A 302 -25.50 6.40 0.71
N TYR A 303 -25.63 7.64 0.20
CA TYR A 303 -26.94 8.25 -0.03
C TYR A 303 -27.42 8.15 -1.48
N VAL A 304 -26.53 7.89 -2.43
CA VAL A 304 -26.86 7.82 -3.86
C VAL A 304 -26.68 6.42 -4.42
N VAL A 305 -25.52 5.78 -4.16
CA VAL A 305 -25.21 4.43 -4.70
C VAL A 305 -25.98 3.36 -3.94
N GLU A 306 -25.95 3.38 -2.59
CA GLU A 306 -26.61 2.40 -1.70
C GLU A 306 -28.03 2.81 -1.31
N ASN A 307 -28.65 3.75 -2.02
CA ASN A 307 -29.97 4.28 -1.66
C ASN A 307 -31.02 3.18 -1.73
N PRO A 308 -31.81 2.95 -0.63
CA PRO A 308 -32.87 1.94 -0.61
C PRO A 308 -33.98 2.14 -1.66
N SER A 309 -34.12 3.37 -2.20
CA SER A 309 -35.05 3.66 -3.31
C SER A 309 -34.60 3.10 -4.66
N ASN A 310 -33.35 2.64 -4.79
CA ASN A 310 -32.88 2.00 -6.01
C ASN A 310 -33.44 0.58 -6.10
N ALA A 311 -33.75 0.12 -7.31
CA ALA A 311 -34.25 -1.25 -7.55
C ALA A 311 -33.23 -2.31 -7.08
N ILE A 312 -31.94 -2.01 -7.20
CA ILE A 312 -30.82 -2.78 -6.66
C ILE A 312 -30.06 -1.83 -5.73
N SER A 313 -30.09 -2.07 -4.43
CA SER A 313 -29.59 -1.10 -3.44
C SER A 313 -28.31 -1.57 -2.72
N SER A 314 -27.88 -2.81 -2.94
CA SER A 314 -26.76 -3.39 -2.21
C SER A 314 -25.84 -4.23 -3.08
N ALA A 315 -24.61 -4.41 -2.62
CA ALA A 315 -23.64 -5.31 -3.25
C ALA A 315 -24.15 -6.77 -3.29
N GLU A 316 -24.88 -7.20 -2.26
CA GLU A 316 -25.46 -8.55 -2.19
C GLU A 316 -26.54 -8.76 -3.26
N ALA A 317 -27.45 -7.81 -3.42
CA ALA A 317 -28.49 -7.85 -4.46
C ALA A 317 -27.86 -7.82 -5.87
N THR A 318 -26.78 -7.06 -6.04
CA THR A 318 -26.01 -7.04 -7.31
C THR A 318 -25.35 -8.38 -7.57
N ALA A 319 -24.71 -8.97 -6.55
CA ALA A 319 -24.07 -10.29 -6.67
C ALA A 319 -25.08 -11.39 -7.00
N GLU A 320 -26.30 -11.35 -6.44
CA GLU A 320 -27.36 -12.31 -6.76
C GLU A 320 -27.74 -12.30 -8.26
N ILE A 321 -27.66 -11.13 -8.90
CA ILE A 321 -28.01 -10.97 -10.32
C ILE A 321 -26.84 -11.28 -11.25
N PHE A 322 -25.67 -10.73 -10.97
CA PHE A 322 -24.56 -10.69 -11.92
C PHE A 322 -23.44 -11.71 -11.62
N ALA A 323 -23.41 -12.34 -10.42
CA ALA A 323 -22.43 -13.36 -10.14
C ALA A 323 -22.68 -14.63 -10.97
N ALA A 324 -21.59 -15.34 -11.27
CA ALA A 324 -21.70 -16.72 -11.75
C ALA A 324 -22.44 -17.58 -10.71
N ASP A 325 -23.24 -18.56 -11.15
CA ASP A 325 -24.18 -19.30 -10.29
C ASP A 325 -23.55 -19.78 -8.98
N ARG A 326 -22.35 -20.34 -9.02
CA ARG A 326 -21.66 -20.84 -7.81
C ARG A 326 -21.28 -19.75 -6.78
N PHE A 327 -21.29 -18.49 -7.18
CA PHE A 327 -20.93 -17.35 -6.34
C PHE A 327 -22.11 -16.45 -5.96
N LYS A 328 -23.34 -16.81 -6.39
CA LYS A 328 -24.54 -16.13 -5.94
C LYS A 328 -24.71 -16.28 -4.44
N PRO A 329 -25.06 -15.21 -3.69
CA PRO A 329 -25.27 -15.28 -2.25
C PRO A 329 -26.23 -16.41 -1.81
N SER A 330 -27.34 -16.61 -2.53
CA SER A 330 -28.28 -17.70 -2.27
C SER A 330 -27.62 -19.09 -2.40
N GLN A 331 -26.81 -19.30 -3.45
CA GLN A 331 -26.13 -20.56 -3.68
C GLN A 331 -24.99 -20.81 -2.68
N ILE A 332 -24.33 -19.75 -2.21
CA ILE A 332 -23.32 -19.84 -1.15
C ILE A 332 -23.98 -20.20 0.19
N ALA A 333 -25.11 -19.58 0.52
CA ALA A 333 -25.85 -19.84 1.76
C ALA A 333 -26.35 -21.29 1.86
N GLU A 334 -26.79 -21.88 0.73
CA GLU A 334 -27.31 -23.24 0.63
C GLU A 334 -26.21 -24.29 0.32
N GLY A 335 -24.99 -23.81 -0.01
CA GLY A 335 -23.89 -24.64 -0.50
C GLY A 335 -23.09 -25.31 0.59
N SER A 336 -22.30 -26.31 0.17
CA SER A 336 -21.32 -27.00 1.00
C SER A 336 -20.16 -26.07 1.40
N ALA A 337 -19.40 -26.45 2.43
CA ALA A 337 -18.30 -25.63 2.99
C ALA A 337 -17.23 -25.24 1.94
N ASP A 338 -17.02 -26.05 0.90
CA ASP A 338 -16.07 -25.77 -0.18
C ASP A 338 -16.48 -24.59 -1.08
N ARG A 339 -17.77 -24.19 -1.08
CA ARG A 339 -18.26 -23.01 -1.80
C ARG A 339 -18.07 -21.70 -1.03
N GLN A 340 -17.82 -21.76 0.26
CA GLN A 340 -17.61 -20.60 1.10
C GLN A 340 -16.29 -19.90 0.77
N LEU A 341 -16.28 -18.59 0.71
CA LEU A 341 -15.05 -17.80 0.45
C LEU A 341 -14.17 -17.72 1.70
N ALA A 342 -14.77 -17.58 2.87
CA ALA A 342 -14.07 -17.46 4.14
C ALA A 342 -13.59 -18.81 4.67
N MET A 343 -12.36 -18.90 5.14
CA MET A 343 -11.81 -20.14 5.71
C MET A 343 -12.51 -20.57 7.01
N ARG A 344 -12.98 -19.60 7.79
CA ARG A 344 -13.76 -19.86 9.01
C ARG A 344 -15.05 -20.65 8.70
N THR A 345 -15.77 -20.25 7.67
CA THR A 345 -17.01 -20.94 7.26
C THR A 345 -16.76 -22.30 6.61
N ARG A 346 -15.54 -22.53 6.09
CA ARG A 346 -15.06 -23.85 5.66
C ARG A 346 -14.70 -24.78 6.82
N GLY A 347 -14.75 -24.30 8.07
CA GLY A 347 -14.37 -25.05 9.27
C GLY A 347 -12.86 -25.10 9.55
N ALA A 348 -12.05 -24.35 8.81
CA ALA A 348 -10.61 -24.27 9.08
C ALA A 348 -10.32 -23.46 10.34
N SER A 349 -9.41 -23.94 11.21
CA SER A 349 -8.90 -23.10 12.30
C SER A 349 -7.98 -22.01 11.75
N TYR A 350 -7.88 -20.88 12.45
CA TYR A 350 -7.01 -19.79 12.05
C TYR A 350 -5.53 -20.23 11.91
N VAL A 351 -5.06 -21.05 12.85
CA VAL A 351 -3.69 -21.59 12.84
C VAL A 351 -3.48 -22.54 11.66
N THR A 352 -4.45 -23.42 11.37
CA THR A 352 -4.38 -24.34 10.22
C THR A 352 -4.31 -23.56 8.90
N MET A 353 -5.08 -22.47 8.75
CA MET A 353 -5.00 -21.60 7.60
C MET A 353 -3.63 -20.96 7.47
N LEU A 354 -3.05 -20.46 8.56
CA LEU A 354 -1.78 -19.73 8.53
C LEU A 354 -0.59 -20.62 8.11
N ILE A 355 -0.42 -21.76 8.81
CA ILE A 355 0.81 -22.59 8.71
C ILE A 355 0.54 -24.07 8.37
N GLY A 356 -0.72 -24.50 8.35
CA GLY A 356 -1.12 -25.86 8.01
C GLY A 356 -1.27 -26.09 6.50
N GLY A 357 -2.28 -26.85 6.10
CA GLY A 357 -2.51 -27.27 4.72
C GLY A 357 -2.70 -26.12 3.73
N ASP A 358 -3.33 -25.03 4.17
CA ASP A 358 -3.62 -23.86 3.31
C ASP A 358 -2.41 -22.95 3.11
N ARG A 359 -1.38 -23.04 3.98
CA ARG A 359 -0.08 -22.39 3.84
C ARG A 359 -0.15 -20.88 3.58
N TRP A 360 -1.12 -20.17 4.17
CA TRP A 360 -1.40 -18.77 3.88
C TRP A 360 -0.16 -17.87 4.00
N LEU A 361 0.64 -18.03 5.07
CA LEU A 361 1.87 -17.23 5.27
C LEU A 361 2.90 -17.49 4.18
N TRP A 362 3.10 -18.76 3.82
CA TRP A 362 4.09 -19.12 2.80
C TRP A 362 3.67 -18.63 1.41
N THR A 363 2.42 -18.87 1.01
CA THR A 363 1.90 -18.42 -0.29
C THR A 363 1.89 -16.89 -0.39
N SER A 364 1.52 -16.19 0.71
CA SER A 364 1.61 -14.73 0.77
C SER A 364 3.05 -14.22 0.66
N PHE A 365 4.00 -14.92 1.28
CA PHE A 365 5.42 -14.59 1.14
C PHE A 365 5.91 -14.83 -0.30
N GLU A 366 5.63 -15.99 -0.90
CA GLU A 366 5.99 -16.29 -2.29
C GLU A 366 5.46 -15.23 -3.24
N SER A 367 4.18 -14.87 -3.11
CA SER A 367 3.57 -13.86 -3.95
C SER A 367 4.03 -12.42 -3.65
N MET A 368 4.54 -12.14 -2.43
CA MET A 368 5.19 -10.85 -2.14
C MET A 368 6.55 -10.72 -2.86
N VAL A 369 7.29 -11.80 -2.97
CA VAL A 369 8.57 -11.82 -3.67
C VAL A 369 8.36 -11.74 -5.18
N GLY A 370 7.46 -12.57 -5.73
CA GLY A 370 7.13 -12.60 -7.15
C GLY A 370 6.18 -13.75 -7.46
N GLY A 371 4.89 -13.44 -7.62
CA GLY A 371 3.85 -14.35 -8.12
C GLY A 371 3.13 -13.69 -9.29
N TYR A 372 3.09 -14.35 -10.45
CA TYR A 372 2.63 -13.75 -11.70
C TYR A 372 1.40 -14.50 -12.25
N GLY A 373 0.71 -13.91 -13.21
CA GLY A 373 -0.36 -14.51 -13.98
C GLY A 373 -1.45 -15.21 -13.12
N TYR A 374 -2.35 -14.46 -12.47
CA TYR A 374 -3.37 -15.03 -11.57
C TYR A 374 -2.80 -15.91 -10.46
N MET A 375 -1.59 -15.59 -9.97
CA MET A 375 -0.87 -16.38 -8.96
C MET A 375 -0.66 -17.86 -9.38
N LYS A 376 -0.43 -18.12 -10.65
CA LYS A 376 -0.15 -19.47 -11.19
C LYS A 376 1.33 -19.66 -11.55
N ILE A 377 2.06 -18.57 -11.71
CA ILE A 377 3.45 -18.58 -12.15
C ILE A 377 4.33 -18.19 -10.96
N PHE A 378 5.12 -19.14 -10.49
CA PHE A 378 6.03 -18.99 -9.36
C PHE A 378 7.41 -19.55 -9.71
N SER A 379 8.44 -19.05 -9.04
CA SER A 379 9.77 -19.66 -9.02
C SER A 379 9.76 -20.94 -8.15
N SER A 380 10.90 -21.63 -8.05
CA SER A 380 10.98 -22.85 -7.22
C SER A 380 10.90 -22.52 -5.72
N GLY A 381 10.41 -23.47 -4.90
CA GLY A 381 10.37 -23.29 -3.43
C GLY A 381 11.77 -23.07 -2.82
N ARG A 382 12.85 -23.64 -3.41
CA ARG A 382 14.24 -23.38 -2.97
C ARG A 382 14.65 -21.93 -3.23
N PHE A 383 14.19 -21.33 -4.32
CA PHE A 383 14.41 -19.92 -4.61
C PHE A 383 13.77 -19.03 -3.53
N TYR A 384 12.51 -19.26 -3.16
CA TYR A 384 11.85 -18.46 -2.11
C TYR A 384 12.49 -18.66 -0.74
N ALA A 385 12.96 -19.88 -0.42
CA ALA A 385 13.72 -20.11 0.81
C ALA A 385 15.02 -19.29 0.85
N LEU A 386 15.76 -19.23 -0.26
CA LEU A 386 16.96 -18.40 -0.39
C LEU A 386 16.64 -16.90 -0.21
N VAL A 387 15.58 -16.39 -0.86
CA VAL A 387 15.12 -15.01 -0.69
C VAL A 387 14.75 -14.74 0.76
N GLY A 388 14.06 -15.68 1.42
CA GLY A 388 13.73 -15.58 2.84
C GLY A 388 14.94 -15.42 3.74
N VAL A 389 16.00 -16.20 3.50
CA VAL A 389 17.29 -16.07 4.23
C VAL A 389 17.89 -14.69 4.00
N ILE A 390 17.91 -14.19 2.76
CA ILE A 390 18.45 -12.86 2.46
C ILE A 390 17.63 -11.74 3.11
N TYR A 391 16.30 -11.86 3.14
CA TYR A 391 15.45 -10.89 3.85
C TYR A 391 15.70 -10.90 5.36
N LEU A 392 15.87 -12.08 5.96
CA LEU A 392 16.22 -12.19 7.37
C LEU A 392 17.59 -11.54 7.65
N MET A 393 18.59 -11.76 6.79
CA MET A 393 19.90 -11.11 6.89
C MET A 393 19.78 -9.58 6.74
N PHE A 394 18.96 -9.10 5.81
CA PHE A 394 18.72 -7.67 5.62
C PHE A 394 18.09 -7.05 6.88
N VAL A 395 17.01 -7.65 7.41
CA VAL A 395 16.34 -7.17 8.63
C VAL A 395 17.31 -7.25 9.83
N ALA A 396 18.05 -8.34 10.00
CA ALA A 396 19.03 -8.49 11.07
C ALA A 396 20.12 -7.40 10.99
N SER A 397 20.56 -7.05 9.77
CA SER A 397 21.50 -5.94 9.56
C SER A 397 20.93 -4.60 9.97
N LEU A 398 19.65 -4.35 9.67
CA LEU A 398 18.97 -3.12 10.09
C LEU A 398 18.81 -3.07 11.62
N VAL A 399 18.40 -4.16 12.24
CA VAL A 399 18.29 -4.27 13.73
C VAL A 399 19.65 -4.01 14.37
N TYR A 400 20.72 -4.65 13.87
CA TYR A 400 22.07 -4.42 14.37
C TYR A 400 22.50 -2.94 14.22
N GLY A 401 22.27 -2.34 13.06
CA GLY A 401 22.55 -0.91 12.85
C GLY A 401 21.74 0.00 13.79
N ALA A 402 20.47 -0.30 14.01
CA ALA A 402 19.60 0.45 14.92
C ALA A 402 20.04 0.35 16.39
N THR A 403 20.54 -0.83 16.84
CA THR A 403 21.05 -0.99 18.21
C THR A 403 22.36 -0.23 18.44
N ARG A 404 23.15 0.01 17.39
CA ARG A 404 24.40 0.76 17.45
C ARG A 404 24.21 2.27 17.26
N ALA A 405 23.04 2.71 16.81
CA ALA A 405 22.74 4.13 16.63
C ALA A 405 22.70 4.86 17.98
N SER A 406 23.40 5.97 18.07
CA SER A 406 23.47 6.80 19.29
C SER A 406 22.16 7.52 19.59
N ASP A 407 21.38 7.88 18.58
CA ASP A 407 20.05 8.45 18.75
C ASP A 407 18.95 7.36 18.73
N GLY A 408 17.92 7.56 19.53
CA GLY A 408 16.80 6.63 19.64
C GLY A 408 15.87 6.62 18.40
N THR A 409 15.97 7.61 17.51
CA THR A 409 15.01 7.80 16.40
C THR A 409 15.03 6.62 15.44
N ALA A 410 16.21 6.21 14.98
CA ALA A 410 16.35 5.08 14.06
C ALA A 410 15.79 3.77 14.65
N ARG A 411 16.06 3.54 15.95
CA ARG A 411 15.53 2.37 16.67
C ARG A 411 14.00 2.43 16.76
N SER A 412 13.46 3.56 17.18
CA SER A 412 12.02 3.75 17.34
C SER A 412 11.28 3.65 16.01
N SER A 413 11.83 4.22 14.93
CA SER A 413 11.25 4.10 13.58
C SER A 413 11.23 2.66 13.09
N LEU A 414 12.30 1.89 13.32
CA LEU A 414 12.36 0.49 12.93
C LEU A 414 11.39 -0.37 13.75
N MET A 415 11.30 -0.14 15.06
CA MET A 415 10.30 -0.80 15.92
C MET A 415 8.88 -0.49 15.46
N LEU A 416 8.59 0.78 15.18
CA LEU A 416 7.28 1.21 14.72
C LEU A 416 6.92 0.53 13.38
N ALA A 417 7.84 0.54 12.40
CA ALA A 417 7.65 -0.16 11.13
C ALA A 417 7.41 -1.68 11.33
N GLY A 418 8.12 -2.30 12.28
CA GLY A 418 7.90 -3.71 12.65
C GLY A 418 6.51 -3.97 13.23
N ILE A 419 6.07 -3.15 14.21
CA ILE A 419 4.74 -3.28 14.83
C ILE A 419 3.63 -3.15 13.78
N PHE A 420 3.69 -2.09 12.97
CA PHE A 420 2.68 -1.87 11.93
C PHE A 420 2.78 -2.88 10.79
N GLY A 421 3.99 -3.38 10.48
CA GLY A 421 4.18 -4.49 9.54
C GLY A 421 3.48 -5.78 10.00
N VAL A 422 3.62 -6.13 11.29
CA VAL A 422 2.88 -7.25 11.89
C VAL A 422 1.38 -7.00 11.83
N LEU A 423 0.92 -5.78 12.09
CA LEU A 423 -0.49 -5.42 12.00
C LEU A 423 -1.04 -5.60 10.57
N VAL A 424 -0.28 -5.24 9.55
CA VAL A 424 -0.64 -5.49 8.13
C VAL A 424 -0.84 -6.98 7.88
N VAL A 425 0.08 -7.83 8.34
CA VAL A 425 -0.02 -9.29 8.17
C VAL A 425 -1.24 -9.85 8.91
N LEU A 426 -1.46 -9.41 10.16
CA LEU A 426 -2.62 -9.82 10.97
C LEU A 426 -3.93 -9.45 10.29
N LEU A 427 -4.08 -8.21 9.83
CA LEU A 427 -5.31 -7.76 9.17
C LEU A 427 -5.59 -8.51 7.87
N SER A 428 -4.56 -8.74 7.05
CA SER A 428 -4.69 -9.49 5.81
C SER A 428 -5.07 -10.95 6.05
N SER A 429 -4.47 -11.59 7.06
CA SER A 429 -4.80 -12.98 7.42
C SER A 429 -6.17 -13.11 8.08
N LEU A 430 -6.57 -12.16 8.93
CA LEU A 430 -7.91 -12.11 9.52
C LEU A 430 -8.98 -11.89 8.45
N HIS A 431 -8.73 -11.07 7.44
CA HIS A 431 -9.62 -10.91 6.30
C HIS A 431 -9.78 -12.24 5.55
N SER A 432 -8.68 -12.93 5.25
CA SER A 432 -8.71 -14.24 4.58
C SER A 432 -9.46 -15.30 5.41
N TRP A 433 -9.39 -15.24 6.72
CA TRP A 433 -10.09 -16.17 7.59
C TRP A 433 -11.59 -15.88 7.70
N ASN A 434 -11.99 -14.58 7.81
CA ASN A 434 -13.37 -14.18 8.09
C ASN A 434 -14.21 -13.88 6.84
N SER A 435 -13.58 -13.54 5.71
CA SER A 435 -14.30 -12.97 4.55
C SER A 435 -13.97 -13.69 3.25
N ASP A 436 -12.73 -13.62 2.77
CA ASP A 436 -12.31 -14.17 1.49
C ASP A 436 -10.85 -14.61 1.55
N PHE A 437 -10.59 -15.89 1.26
CA PHE A 437 -9.26 -16.48 1.30
C PHE A 437 -8.38 -15.96 0.18
N GLN A 438 -7.56 -14.97 0.51
CA GLN A 438 -6.64 -14.32 -0.44
C GLN A 438 -5.21 -14.27 0.12
N PRO A 439 -4.38 -15.32 -0.07
CA PRO A 439 -2.97 -15.34 0.35
C PRO A 439 -2.10 -14.54 -0.62
N GLN A 440 -2.30 -13.21 -0.69
CA GLN A 440 -1.66 -12.34 -1.68
C GLN A 440 -0.66 -11.39 -1.02
N GLY A 441 0.61 -11.47 -1.45
CA GLY A 441 1.70 -10.66 -0.92
C GLY A 441 1.59 -9.17 -1.24
N ARG A 442 0.81 -8.75 -2.24
CA ARG A 442 0.55 -7.33 -2.54
C ARG A 442 -0.10 -6.59 -1.36
N TYR A 443 -0.80 -7.29 -0.47
CA TYR A 443 -1.33 -6.69 0.74
C TYR A 443 -0.26 -6.26 1.75
N PHE A 444 0.99 -6.72 1.57
CA PHE A 444 2.12 -6.34 2.44
C PHE A 444 2.89 -5.10 1.93
N PHE A 445 2.53 -4.54 0.79
CA PHE A 445 3.18 -3.33 0.27
C PHE A 445 3.21 -2.15 1.24
N PRO A 446 2.15 -1.87 2.03
CA PRO A 446 2.24 -0.84 3.07
C PRO A 446 3.41 -1.06 4.03
N ALA A 447 3.66 -2.31 4.45
CA ALA A 447 4.78 -2.64 5.34
C ALA A 447 6.15 -2.38 4.69
N LEU A 448 6.28 -2.62 3.38
CA LEU A 448 7.52 -2.29 2.65
C LEU A 448 7.76 -0.76 2.60
N VAL A 449 6.70 0.05 2.45
CA VAL A 449 6.82 1.52 2.50
C VAL A 449 7.24 1.99 3.89
N MET A 450 6.64 1.42 4.96
CA MET A 450 7.03 1.69 6.35
C MET A 450 8.48 1.34 6.62
N LEU A 451 8.94 0.19 6.10
CA LEU A 451 10.34 -0.21 6.16
C LEU A 451 11.25 0.81 5.44
N GLY A 452 10.83 1.33 4.28
CA GLY A 452 11.53 2.40 3.57
C GLY A 452 11.72 3.65 4.43
N VAL A 453 10.70 4.07 5.19
CA VAL A 453 10.80 5.19 6.15
C VAL A 453 11.83 4.88 7.25
N ALA A 454 11.80 3.68 7.82
CA ALA A 454 12.76 3.28 8.85
C ALA A 454 14.21 3.24 8.30
N VAL A 455 14.42 2.72 7.10
CA VAL A 455 15.73 2.72 6.42
C VAL A 455 16.20 4.15 6.12
N HIS A 456 15.29 5.05 5.77
CA HIS A 456 15.61 6.47 5.59
C HIS A 456 16.16 7.10 6.89
N ASP A 457 15.53 6.85 8.03
CA ASP A 457 16.00 7.38 9.33
C ASP A 457 17.33 6.76 9.78
N MET A 458 17.65 5.58 9.29
CA MET A 458 18.93 4.91 9.53
C MET A 458 20.04 5.35 8.55
N ARG A 459 19.76 6.25 7.61
CA ARG A 459 20.72 6.67 6.58
C ARG A 459 22.07 7.06 7.17
N GLY A 460 23.15 6.50 6.61
CA GLY A 460 24.52 6.69 7.08
C GLY A 460 24.89 5.91 8.34
N ARG A 461 24.00 5.08 8.88
CA ARG A 461 24.19 4.32 10.13
C ARG A 461 24.03 2.81 9.97
N TYR A 462 23.50 2.35 8.84
CA TYR A 462 23.38 0.91 8.61
C TYR A 462 24.75 0.30 8.27
N PRO A 463 25.01 -0.94 8.73
CA PRO A 463 26.24 -1.65 8.41
C PRO A 463 26.29 -1.98 6.92
N ILE A 464 27.50 -2.21 6.39
CA ILE A 464 27.71 -2.54 4.97
C ILE A 464 26.94 -3.80 4.52
N THR A 465 26.60 -4.67 5.44
CA THR A 465 25.77 -5.87 5.18
C THR A 465 24.36 -5.53 4.69
N ALA A 466 23.77 -4.42 5.14
CA ALA A 466 22.42 -4.01 4.71
C ALA A 466 22.35 -3.69 3.20
N PRO A 467 23.22 -2.81 2.61
CA PRO A 467 23.20 -2.60 1.17
C PRO A 467 23.60 -3.85 0.38
N ILE A 468 24.51 -4.70 0.89
CA ILE A 468 24.88 -5.96 0.21
C ILE A 468 23.66 -6.89 0.12
N THR A 469 22.98 -7.14 1.23
CA THR A 469 21.77 -7.98 1.25
C THR A 469 20.60 -7.36 0.45
N GLY A 470 20.48 -6.04 0.42
CA GLY A 470 19.53 -5.32 -0.44
C GLY A 470 19.83 -5.54 -1.94
N ILE A 471 21.09 -5.47 -2.35
CA ILE A 471 21.51 -5.76 -3.73
C ILE A 471 21.24 -7.23 -4.08
N LEU A 472 21.55 -8.17 -3.20
CA LEU A 472 21.27 -9.59 -3.42
C LEU A 472 19.78 -9.84 -3.57
N ALA A 473 18.95 -9.23 -2.73
CA ALA A 473 17.49 -9.29 -2.84
C ALA A 473 16.99 -8.75 -4.19
N PHE A 474 17.56 -7.62 -4.63
CA PHE A 474 17.25 -7.04 -5.94
C PHE A 474 17.62 -7.97 -7.10
N VAL A 475 18.83 -8.56 -7.08
CA VAL A 475 19.27 -9.49 -8.13
C VAL A 475 18.34 -10.69 -8.22
N LEU A 476 17.93 -11.24 -7.08
CA LEU A 476 16.96 -12.35 -7.05
C LEU A 476 15.58 -11.91 -7.54
N ALA A 477 15.13 -10.71 -7.16
CA ALA A 477 13.87 -10.16 -7.66
C ALA A 477 13.92 -9.99 -9.19
N ALA A 478 15.02 -9.46 -9.74
CA ALA A 478 15.22 -9.31 -11.19
C ALA A 478 15.24 -10.67 -11.90
N TYR A 479 15.92 -11.66 -11.31
CA TYR A 479 15.93 -13.01 -11.83
C TYR A 479 14.53 -13.62 -11.86
N SER A 480 13.77 -13.56 -10.76
CA SER A 480 12.39 -14.07 -10.72
C SER A 480 11.48 -13.39 -11.74
N PHE A 481 11.60 -12.06 -11.88
CA PHE A 481 10.80 -11.32 -12.85
C PHE A 481 11.12 -11.70 -14.30
N TRP A 482 12.42 -11.88 -14.60
CA TRP A 482 12.87 -12.26 -15.93
C TRP A 482 12.50 -13.70 -16.25
N ASP A 483 12.88 -14.65 -15.40
CA ASP A 483 12.79 -16.09 -15.64
C ASP A 483 11.32 -16.57 -15.51
N ALA A 484 10.72 -16.40 -14.33
CA ALA A 484 9.36 -16.83 -14.11
C ALA A 484 8.34 -15.86 -14.74
N GLY A 485 8.45 -14.55 -14.46
CA GLY A 485 7.49 -13.55 -14.92
C GLY A 485 7.46 -13.43 -16.44
N LEU A 486 8.51 -12.85 -17.05
CA LEU A 486 8.57 -12.63 -18.49
C LEU A 486 8.66 -13.92 -19.32
N GLY A 487 9.30 -14.97 -18.75
CA GLY A 487 9.44 -16.27 -19.40
C GLY A 487 8.13 -16.99 -19.61
N SER A 488 7.22 -16.94 -18.64
CA SER A 488 6.03 -17.77 -18.57
C SER A 488 4.69 -17.04 -18.71
N ILE A 489 4.68 -15.68 -18.68
CA ILE A 489 3.43 -14.93 -18.87
C ILE A 489 2.87 -15.14 -20.30
N GLU A 490 1.56 -15.19 -20.42
CA GLU A 490 0.90 -15.22 -21.72
C GLU A 490 1.22 -13.96 -22.51
N LYS A 491 1.67 -14.15 -23.77
CA LYS A 491 2.13 -13.06 -24.63
C LYS A 491 1.08 -12.73 -25.68
N ARG A 492 1.10 -11.47 -26.16
CA ARG A 492 0.26 -10.99 -27.26
C ARG A 492 0.49 -11.78 -28.54
#